data_c3b105554a85e63c6a21435e58719c69
#
_entry.id   c3b105554a85e63c6a21435e58719c69
#
_cell.length_a   1.000
_cell.length_b   1.000
_cell.length_c   1.000
_cell.angle_alpha   90.00
_cell.angle_beta   90.00
_cell.angle_gamma   90.00
#
_symmetry.space_group_name_H-M   'P 1'
#
loop_
_entity.id
_entity.type
_entity.pdbx_description
1 polymer ?
#
loop_
_entity_poly.entity_id
_entity_poly.type
_entity_poly.pdbx_seq_one_letter_code
_entity_poly.pdbx_strand_id
1 'polypeptide(L)'
;MTVKYTRELLTALAAECDSVNAMLRRLDVPLAGGTHSYLSGRLRHYGIDTGHVTGQAHNRGEQLGPRREPSEVLTVRPPGGPRVPGRRLRAALVRIGQPLACESCGTGPRWLGCELTLEVDHIDGNWLDNRAENLRLLCPNCHSITPTYCGRNQKRREWPPRFSIPPCAGHAVG
;
A
#
# COMPACT_ATOMS: atom_id res chain seq x y z
N MET A 1 12.20 35.37 -0.45
CA MET A 1 13.29 35.55 0.56
C MET A 1 13.92 34.20 0.81
N THR A 2 15.25 34.09 0.73
CA THR A 2 15.95 32.84 1.02
C THR A 2 16.08 32.70 2.54
N VAL A 3 15.44 31.68 3.12
CA VAL A 3 15.54 31.41 4.56
C VAL A 3 16.96 30.97 4.88
N LYS A 4 17.66 31.71 5.74
CA LYS A 4 18.99 31.35 6.22
C LYS A 4 18.83 30.37 7.40
N TYR A 5 19.19 29.12 7.21
CA TYR A 5 19.16 28.09 8.27
C TYR A 5 20.38 28.24 9.18
N THR A 6 20.31 29.20 10.12
CA THR A 6 21.35 29.37 11.12
C THR A 6 21.24 28.31 12.22
N ARG A 7 22.33 28.10 12.98
CA ARG A 7 22.33 27.16 14.10
C ARG A 7 21.30 27.55 15.16
N GLU A 8 21.21 28.83 15.51
CA GLU A 8 20.32 29.36 16.53
C GLU A 8 18.85 29.13 16.14
N LEU A 9 18.50 29.48 14.90
CA LEU A 9 17.14 29.27 14.38
C LEU A 9 16.75 27.78 14.42
N LEU A 10 17.65 26.92 13.98
CA LEU A 10 17.36 25.48 13.92
C LEU A 10 17.30 24.85 15.31
N THR A 11 18.12 25.34 16.26
CA THR A 11 18.05 24.89 17.66
C THR A 11 16.73 25.27 18.31
N ALA A 12 16.27 26.50 18.12
CA ALA A 12 14.96 26.94 18.62
C ALA A 12 13.81 26.12 18.01
N LEU A 13 13.83 25.91 16.68
CA LEU A 13 12.81 25.13 16.00
C LEU A 13 12.81 23.65 16.43
N ALA A 14 14.00 23.07 16.64
CA ALA A 14 14.10 21.70 17.11
C ALA A 14 13.52 21.53 18.53
N ALA A 15 13.73 22.52 19.41
CA ALA A 15 13.17 22.48 20.77
C ALA A 15 11.63 22.57 20.80
N GLU A 16 11.02 23.22 19.79
CA GLU A 16 9.58 23.48 19.77
C GLU A 16 8.78 22.52 18.86
N CYS A 17 9.46 21.77 18.00
CA CYS A 17 8.82 20.93 16.99
C CYS A 17 9.13 19.45 17.22
N ASP A 18 8.10 18.62 17.10
CA ASP A 18 8.17 17.16 17.20
C ASP A 18 8.51 16.45 15.87
N SER A 19 8.61 17.18 14.77
CA SER A 19 8.93 16.62 13.46
C SER A 19 9.60 17.64 12.53
N VAL A 20 10.43 17.14 11.59
CA VAL A 20 11.03 17.98 10.53
C VAL A 20 9.96 18.65 9.67
N ASN A 21 8.83 18.00 9.43
CA ASN A 21 7.71 18.59 8.71
C ASN A 21 7.07 19.76 9.48
N ALA A 22 6.99 19.68 10.82
CA ALA A 22 6.52 20.79 11.65
C ALA A 22 7.49 21.99 11.55
N MET A 23 8.79 21.74 11.58
CA MET A 23 9.81 22.79 11.38
C MET A 23 9.67 23.46 10.00
N LEU A 24 9.48 22.68 8.92
CA LEU A 24 9.28 23.22 7.57
C LEU A 24 8.03 24.07 7.46
N ARG A 25 6.91 23.66 8.09
CA ARG A 25 5.68 24.48 8.14
C ARG A 25 5.90 25.82 8.85
N ARG A 26 6.64 25.81 9.97
CA ARG A 26 6.95 27.05 10.70
C ARG A 26 7.86 28.01 9.93
N LEU A 27 8.70 27.45 9.06
CA LEU A 27 9.58 28.21 8.17
C LEU A 27 8.86 28.68 6.89
N ASP A 28 7.59 28.33 6.72
CA ASP A 28 6.82 28.56 5.49
C ASP A 28 7.52 28.03 4.22
N VAL A 29 8.10 26.83 4.36
CA VAL A 29 8.83 26.16 3.26
C VAL A 29 8.02 24.98 2.74
N PRO A 30 7.93 24.79 1.41
CA PRO A 30 7.20 23.68 0.82
C PRO A 30 7.66 22.31 1.35
N LEU A 31 6.68 21.44 1.66
CA LEU A 31 6.92 20.06 2.11
C LEU A 31 7.31 19.17 0.93
N ALA A 32 8.53 19.33 0.42
CA ALA A 32 9.09 18.50 -0.64
C ALA A 32 10.23 17.62 -0.10
N GLY A 33 10.48 16.47 -0.75
CA GLY A 33 11.54 15.56 -0.32
C GLY A 33 12.92 16.21 -0.27
N GLY A 34 13.23 17.12 -1.20
CA GLY A 34 14.46 17.88 -1.22
C GLY A 34 14.62 18.82 -0.02
N THR A 35 13.56 19.56 0.35
CA THR A 35 13.58 20.48 1.50
C THR A 35 13.70 19.73 2.82
N HIS A 36 13.01 18.60 2.95
CA HIS A 36 13.12 17.74 4.12
C HIS A 36 14.54 17.18 4.30
N SER A 37 15.13 16.62 3.22
CA SER A 37 16.49 16.09 3.26
C SER A 37 17.52 17.16 3.56
N TYR A 38 17.38 18.35 2.98
CA TYR A 38 18.26 19.47 3.22
C TYR A 38 18.21 19.93 4.68
N LEU A 39 17.00 20.14 5.24
CA LEU A 39 16.84 20.55 6.64
C LEU A 39 17.41 19.51 7.60
N SER A 40 17.12 18.22 7.37
CA SER A 40 17.67 17.12 8.17
C SER A 40 19.21 17.07 8.09
N GLY A 41 19.79 17.37 6.94
CA GLY A 41 21.23 17.49 6.76
C GLY A 41 21.83 18.65 7.56
N ARG A 42 21.13 19.80 7.61
CA ARG A 42 21.57 20.98 8.37
C ARG A 42 21.51 20.74 9.88
N LEU A 43 20.45 20.09 10.37
CA LEU A 43 20.33 19.71 11.79
C LEU A 43 21.50 18.81 12.22
N ARG A 44 21.82 17.80 11.44
CA ARG A 44 22.99 16.92 11.68
C ARG A 44 24.31 17.67 11.61
N HIS A 45 24.48 18.55 10.61
CA HIS A 45 25.71 19.35 10.46
C HIS A 45 26.00 20.23 11.68
N TYR A 46 24.96 20.81 12.28
CA TYR A 46 25.10 21.62 13.49
C TYR A 46 25.11 20.81 14.79
N GLY A 47 24.98 19.48 14.73
CA GLY A 47 24.92 18.61 15.90
C GLY A 47 23.75 18.90 16.83
N ILE A 48 22.61 19.35 16.25
CA ILE A 48 21.41 19.64 17.02
C ILE A 48 20.75 18.32 17.39
N ASP A 49 20.46 18.14 18.69
CA ASP A 49 19.75 16.96 19.16
C ASP A 49 18.34 16.93 18.60
N THR A 50 18.03 15.85 17.90
CA THR A 50 16.71 15.55 17.32
C THR A 50 16.17 14.21 17.80
N GLY A 51 16.63 13.71 18.94
CA GLY A 51 16.21 12.42 19.49
C GLY A 51 14.71 12.35 19.79
N HIS A 52 14.09 13.47 20.11
CA HIS A 52 12.64 13.62 20.31
C HIS A 52 11.86 13.81 19.00
N VAL A 53 12.54 14.14 17.90
CA VAL A 53 11.91 14.39 16.60
C VAL A 53 11.49 13.08 15.97
N THR A 54 10.18 12.85 15.90
CA THR A 54 9.61 11.63 15.32
C THR A 54 9.81 11.61 13.81
N GLY A 55 10.44 10.54 13.31
CA GLY A 55 10.62 10.32 11.87
C GLY A 55 9.31 9.96 11.16
N GLN A 56 9.38 9.83 9.83
CA GLN A 56 8.28 9.24 9.07
C GLN A 56 7.99 7.83 9.60
N ALA A 57 6.71 7.50 9.74
CA ALA A 57 6.26 6.21 10.24
C ALA A 57 6.64 5.95 11.73
N HIS A 58 6.67 6.99 12.57
CA HIS A 58 6.81 6.87 14.02
C HIS A 58 5.76 5.94 14.65
N ASN A 59 4.63 5.78 13.98
CA ASN A 59 3.54 4.87 14.32
C ASN A 59 3.58 3.54 13.55
N ARG A 60 4.74 3.16 13.01
CA ARG A 60 4.90 1.85 12.36
C ARG A 60 4.65 0.74 13.36
N GLY A 61 3.65 -0.09 13.08
CA GLY A 61 3.22 -1.17 13.98
C GLY A 61 2.14 -0.77 14.96
N GLU A 62 1.85 0.51 15.15
CA GLU A 62 0.70 0.95 15.92
C GLU A 62 -0.58 0.86 15.09
N GLN A 63 -1.63 0.39 15.73
CA GLN A 63 -2.94 0.34 15.09
C GLN A 63 -3.64 1.68 15.29
N LEU A 64 -3.61 2.53 14.25
CA LEU A 64 -4.29 3.83 14.26
C LEU A 64 -5.80 3.64 14.16
N GLY A 65 -6.48 3.81 15.28
CA GLY A 65 -7.94 3.72 15.39
C GLY A 65 -8.51 2.30 15.46
N PRO A 66 -9.81 2.16 15.70
CA PRO A 66 -10.48 0.88 15.79
C PRO A 66 -10.43 0.14 14.44
N ARG A 67 -10.22 -1.17 14.49
CA ARG A 67 -10.35 -2.01 13.30
C ARG A 67 -11.77 -1.93 12.78
N ARG A 68 -11.94 -1.55 11.53
CA ARG A 68 -13.24 -1.59 10.88
C ARG A 68 -13.77 -3.03 10.84
N GLU A 69 -15.06 -3.18 11.03
CA GLU A 69 -15.70 -4.47 10.91
C GLU A 69 -15.68 -4.96 9.44
N PRO A 70 -15.62 -6.28 9.21
CA PRO A 70 -15.66 -6.82 7.86
C PRO A 70 -16.85 -6.30 7.04
N SER A 71 -18.03 -6.17 7.65
CA SER A 71 -19.23 -5.62 7.02
C SER A 71 -19.09 -4.18 6.52
N GLU A 72 -18.21 -3.37 7.12
CA GLU A 72 -17.93 -2.01 6.68
C GLU A 72 -16.90 -1.96 5.52
N VAL A 73 -16.11 -3.01 5.40
CA VAL A 73 -15.03 -3.11 4.41
C VAL A 73 -15.49 -3.83 3.15
N LEU A 74 -16.24 -4.94 3.33
CA LEU A 74 -16.72 -5.82 2.27
C LEU A 74 -18.04 -5.32 1.68
N THR A 75 -18.02 -4.11 1.12
CA THR A 75 -19.21 -3.43 0.57
C THR A 75 -18.94 -2.86 -0.82
N VAL A 76 -20.00 -2.56 -1.55
CA VAL A 76 -19.91 -1.78 -2.79
C VAL A 76 -19.59 -0.32 -2.43
N ARG A 77 -18.61 0.25 -3.10
CA ARG A 77 -18.20 1.66 -2.92
C ARG A 77 -18.85 2.56 -3.96
N PRO A 78 -19.19 3.79 -3.60
CA PRO A 78 -19.72 4.73 -4.57
C PRO A 78 -18.67 5.06 -5.65
N PRO A 79 -19.13 5.38 -6.89
CA PRO A 79 -18.25 5.89 -7.94
C PRO A 79 -17.42 7.09 -7.46
N GLY A 80 -16.13 7.13 -7.84
CA GLY A 80 -15.21 8.19 -7.41
C GLY A 80 -14.66 8.05 -5.99
N GLY A 81 -15.12 7.06 -5.21
CA GLY A 81 -14.57 6.76 -3.90
C GLY A 81 -13.14 6.22 -3.96
N PRO A 82 -12.35 6.33 -2.88
CA PRO A 82 -10.99 5.79 -2.85
C PRO A 82 -11.00 4.26 -2.88
N ARG A 83 -10.02 3.68 -3.57
CA ARG A 83 -9.83 2.23 -3.60
C ARG A 83 -9.51 1.70 -2.19
N VAL A 84 -10.17 0.61 -1.81
CA VAL A 84 -9.85 -0.08 -0.56
C VAL A 84 -8.52 -0.83 -0.72
N PRO A 85 -7.54 -0.61 0.18
CA PRO A 85 -6.26 -1.33 0.11
C PRO A 85 -6.43 -2.85 0.22
N GLY A 86 -5.77 -3.61 -0.66
CA GLY A 86 -5.86 -5.09 -0.70
C GLY A 86 -5.56 -5.75 0.66
N ARG A 87 -4.61 -5.22 1.44
CA ARG A 87 -4.34 -5.71 2.80
C ARG A 87 -5.56 -5.66 3.72
N ARG A 88 -6.42 -4.63 3.55
CA ARG A 88 -7.63 -4.45 4.36
C ARG A 88 -8.72 -5.41 3.92
N LEU A 89 -8.89 -5.60 2.61
CA LEU A 89 -9.81 -6.60 2.06
C LEU A 89 -9.40 -8.01 2.48
N ARG A 90 -8.13 -8.36 2.34
CA ARG A 90 -7.61 -9.67 2.78
C ARG A 90 -7.86 -9.92 4.26
N ALA A 91 -7.58 -8.95 5.11
CA ALA A 91 -7.84 -9.08 6.55
C ALA A 91 -9.32 -9.24 6.86
N ALA A 92 -10.22 -8.56 6.14
CA ALA A 92 -11.65 -8.71 6.30
C ALA A 92 -12.14 -10.09 5.83
N LEU A 93 -11.66 -10.59 4.70
CA LEU A 93 -11.99 -11.93 4.16
C LEU A 93 -11.58 -13.03 5.14
N VAL A 94 -10.36 -12.97 5.68
CA VAL A 94 -9.90 -13.93 6.69
C VAL A 94 -10.76 -13.89 7.96
N ARG A 95 -11.20 -12.70 8.39
CA ARG A 95 -12.06 -12.56 9.58
C ARG A 95 -13.45 -13.15 9.40
N ILE A 96 -13.96 -13.22 8.18
CA ILE A 96 -15.24 -13.92 7.90
C ILE A 96 -15.08 -15.40 7.61
N GLY A 97 -13.86 -15.95 7.79
CA GLY A 97 -13.56 -17.38 7.68
C GLY A 97 -13.03 -17.83 6.32
N GLN A 98 -12.73 -16.92 5.38
CA GLN A 98 -12.12 -17.32 4.12
C GLN A 98 -10.71 -17.89 4.36
N PRO A 99 -10.38 -19.08 3.81
CA PRO A 99 -9.04 -19.66 3.96
C PRO A 99 -7.94 -18.74 3.42
N LEU A 100 -6.85 -18.60 4.18
CA LEU A 100 -5.68 -17.86 3.73
C LEU A 100 -4.85 -18.73 2.77
N ALA A 101 -5.42 -19.03 1.61
CA ALA A 101 -4.80 -19.83 0.55
C ALA A 101 -5.22 -19.30 -0.82
N CYS A 102 -4.41 -19.55 -1.83
CA CYS A 102 -4.73 -19.24 -3.23
C CYS A 102 -5.91 -20.09 -3.68
N GLU A 103 -7.01 -19.48 -4.08
CA GLU A 103 -8.22 -20.19 -4.53
C GLU A 103 -7.97 -21.03 -5.79
N SER A 104 -7.01 -20.63 -6.64
CA SER A 104 -6.70 -21.31 -7.88
C SER A 104 -5.78 -22.52 -7.73
N CYS A 105 -4.72 -22.43 -6.90
CA CYS A 105 -3.70 -23.48 -6.81
C CYS A 105 -3.44 -23.99 -5.39
N GLY A 106 -4.18 -23.50 -4.38
CA GLY A 106 -4.03 -23.91 -2.99
C GLY A 106 -2.80 -23.39 -2.26
N THR A 107 -1.90 -22.64 -2.91
CA THR A 107 -0.70 -22.12 -2.26
C THR A 107 -1.07 -21.25 -1.07
N GLY A 108 -0.53 -21.59 0.11
CA GLY A 108 -0.74 -20.86 1.35
C GLY A 108 0.12 -19.57 1.46
N PRO A 109 0.14 -18.94 2.67
CA PRO A 109 0.84 -17.69 2.90
C PRO A 109 2.37 -17.85 3.05
N ARG A 110 2.92 -18.99 2.62
CA ARG A 110 4.36 -19.28 2.65
C ARG A 110 4.80 -19.93 1.34
N TRP A 111 5.98 -19.52 0.85
CA TRP A 111 6.62 -20.07 -0.32
C TRP A 111 8.12 -20.24 -0.06
N LEU A 112 8.64 -21.43 -0.26
CA LEU A 112 10.06 -21.76 -0.01
C LEU A 112 10.54 -21.29 1.39
N GLY A 113 9.70 -21.45 2.42
CA GLY A 113 10.02 -21.03 3.78
C GLY A 113 9.82 -19.54 4.10
N CYS A 114 9.61 -18.70 3.09
CA CYS A 114 9.38 -17.26 3.23
C CYS A 114 7.89 -16.90 3.24
N GLU A 115 7.54 -15.74 3.80
CA GLU A 115 6.18 -15.21 3.74
C GLU A 115 5.80 -14.87 2.29
N LEU A 116 4.66 -15.38 1.85
CA LEU A 116 4.05 -15.07 0.57
C LEU A 116 2.78 -14.25 0.81
N THR A 117 2.74 -13.05 0.26
CA THR A 117 1.53 -12.24 0.28
C THR A 117 0.55 -12.73 -0.76
N LEU A 118 -0.60 -13.26 -0.32
CA LEU A 118 -1.73 -13.51 -1.20
C LEU A 118 -2.39 -12.18 -1.56
N GLU A 119 -2.71 -11.99 -2.83
CA GLU A 119 -3.33 -10.78 -3.35
C GLU A 119 -4.84 -10.95 -3.47
N VAL A 120 -5.58 -9.85 -3.32
CA VAL A 120 -7.04 -9.84 -3.51
C VAL A 120 -7.34 -9.47 -4.95
N ASP A 121 -8.02 -10.37 -5.64
CA ASP A 121 -8.52 -10.17 -7.00
C ASP A 121 -10.04 -9.93 -6.98
N HIS A 122 -10.49 -8.96 -7.77
CA HIS A 122 -11.91 -8.71 -8.03
C HIS A 122 -12.32 -9.54 -9.24
N ILE A 123 -13.20 -10.51 -9.03
CA ILE A 123 -13.56 -11.53 -10.03
C ILE A 123 -14.10 -10.88 -11.31
N ASP A 124 -14.95 -9.88 -11.18
CA ASP A 124 -15.52 -9.11 -12.29
C ASP A 124 -14.60 -7.97 -12.79
N GLY A 125 -13.50 -7.70 -12.09
CA GLY A 125 -12.59 -6.57 -12.34
C GLY A 125 -13.09 -5.21 -11.88
N ASN A 126 -14.24 -5.13 -11.22
CA ASN A 126 -14.78 -3.90 -10.64
C ASN A 126 -14.24 -3.69 -9.22
N TRP A 127 -13.21 -2.88 -9.09
CA TRP A 127 -12.58 -2.58 -7.79
C TRP A 127 -13.46 -1.79 -6.81
N LEU A 128 -14.62 -1.31 -7.23
CA LEU A 128 -15.63 -0.68 -6.37
C LEU A 128 -16.51 -1.71 -5.66
N ASP A 129 -16.67 -2.91 -6.23
CA ASP A 129 -17.44 -3.99 -5.63
C ASP A 129 -16.56 -4.88 -4.76
N ASN A 130 -16.48 -4.54 -3.48
CA ASN A 130 -15.68 -5.27 -2.51
C ASN A 130 -16.50 -6.31 -1.72
N ARG A 131 -17.68 -6.71 -2.17
CA ARG A 131 -18.44 -7.79 -1.53
C ARG A 131 -17.64 -9.10 -1.58
N ALA A 132 -17.81 -9.93 -0.55
CA ALA A 132 -17.03 -11.16 -0.40
C ALA A 132 -17.16 -12.11 -1.60
N GLU A 133 -18.35 -12.21 -2.18
CA GLU A 133 -18.65 -13.03 -3.36
C GLU A 133 -17.93 -12.58 -4.63
N ASN A 134 -17.48 -11.32 -4.70
CA ASN A 134 -16.71 -10.78 -5.83
C ASN A 134 -15.19 -10.79 -5.58
N LEU A 135 -14.76 -11.27 -4.42
CA LEU A 135 -13.35 -11.26 -4.03
C LEU A 135 -12.81 -12.68 -3.85
N ARG A 136 -11.57 -12.87 -4.30
CA ARG A 136 -10.82 -14.11 -4.06
C ARG A 136 -9.37 -13.81 -3.69
N LEU A 137 -8.73 -14.74 -2.99
CA LEU A 137 -7.31 -14.68 -2.67
C LEU A 137 -6.52 -15.49 -3.70
N LEU A 138 -5.53 -14.86 -4.29
CA LEU A 138 -4.66 -15.52 -5.29
C LEU A 138 -3.18 -15.32 -4.92
N CYS A 139 -2.35 -16.30 -5.21
CA CYS A 139 -0.91 -16.08 -5.21
C CYS A 139 -0.51 -15.18 -6.39
N PRO A 140 0.65 -14.51 -6.36
CA PRO A 140 1.09 -13.60 -7.43
C PRO A 140 1.09 -14.24 -8.82
N ASN A 141 1.47 -15.51 -8.91
CA ASN A 141 1.50 -16.24 -10.18
C ASN A 141 0.09 -16.42 -10.75
N CYS A 142 -0.84 -16.96 -9.95
CA CYS A 142 -2.23 -17.13 -10.38
C CYS A 142 -2.92 -15.80 -10.65
N HIS A 143 -2.64 -14.76 -9.85
CA HIS A 143 -3.19 -13.42 -10.08
C HIS A 143 -2.69 -12.83 -11.40
N SER A 144 -1.40 -13.00 -11.72
CA SER A 144 -0.81 -12.45 -12.96
C SER A 144 -1.42 -12.95 -14.25
N ILE A 145 -2.06 -14.13 -14.25
CA ILE A 145 -2.70 -14.73 -15.44
C ILE A 145 -4.20 -14.45 -15.53
N THR A 146 -4.80 -13.76 -14.51
CA THR A 146 -6.24 -13.45 -14.56
C THR A 146 -6.56 -12.45 -15.69
N PRO A 147 -7.77 -12.52 -16.27
CA PRO A 147 -8.21 -11.56 -17.29
C PRO A 147 -8.27 -10.11 -16.78
N THR A 148 -8.43 -9.94 -15.47
CA THR A 148 -8.59 -8.64 -14.79
C THR A 148 -7.28 -8.04 -14.32
N TYR A 149 -6.18 -8.79 -14.37
CA TYR A 149 -4.88 -8.37 -13.85
C TYR A 149 -4.40 -7.05 -14.46
N CYS A 150 -4.01 -6.11 -13.59
CA CYS A 150 -3.52 -4.77 -13.99
C CYS A 150 -4.44 -4.04 -14.98
N GLY A 151 -5.75 -4.24 -14.88
CA GLY A 151 -6.73 -3.57 -15.73
C GLY A 151 -6.76 -4.10 -17.18
N ARG A 152 -6.31 -5.32 -17.44
CA ARG A 152 -6.37 -5.94 -18.78
C ARG A 152 -7.76 -5.91 -19.39
N ASN A 153 -8.81 -6.09 -18.60
CA ASN A 153 -10.19 -5.99 -19.04
C ASN A 153 -10.58 -4.60 -19.55
N GLN A 154 -9.96 -3.53 -19.01
CA GLN A 154 -10.21 -2.16 -19.45
C GLN A 154 -9.49 -1.84 -20.76
N LYS A 155 -8.34 -2.45 -21.03
CA LYS A 155 -7.54 -2.28 -22.24
C LYS A 155 -8.05 -3.10 -23.45
N ARG A 156 -8.90 -4.09 -23.22
CA ARG A 156 -9.44 -4.94 -24.29
C ARG A 156 -10.40 -4.21 -25.25
N ARG A 157 -10.83 -3.00 -24.91
CA ARG A 157 -11.69 -2.18 -25.81
C ARG A 157 -10.96 -1.60 -27.03
N GLU A 158 -9.60 -1.56 -27.04
CA GLU A 158 -8.84 -0.87 -28.10
C GLU A 158 -7.68 -1.69 -28.70
N TRP A 159 -7.49 -2.97 -28.30
CA TRP A 159 -6.38 -3.77 -28.79
C TRP A 159 -6.84 -4.78 -29.83
N PRO A 160 -6.28 -4.78 -31.08
CA PRO A 160 -6.57 -5.82 -32.06
C PRO A 160 -6.12 -7.19 -31.52
N PRO A 161 -6.79 -8.29 -31.88
CA PRO A 161 -6.50 -9.62 -31.36
C PRO A 161 -5.09 -10.04 -31.77
N ARG A 162 -4.15 -9.98 -30.84
CA ARG A 162 -2.84 -10.59 -30.99
C ARG A 162 -2.78 -11.85 -30.14
N PHE A 163 -2.69 -12.97 -30.82
CA PHE A 163 -2.37 -14.31 -30.33
C PHE A 163 -3.33 -14.93 -29.31
N SER A 164 -4.09 -15.91 -29.81
CA SER A 164 -4.64 -16.98 -28.98
C SER A 164 -3.47 -17.72 -28.32
N ILE A 165 -3.33 -17.59 -27.01
CA ILE A 165 -2.40 -18.43 -26.25
C ILE A 165 -3.04 -19.82 -26.22
N PRO A 166 -2.39 -20.88 -26.76
CA PRO A 166 -2.90 -22.22 -26.61
C PRO A 166 -2.97 -22.59 -25.13
N PRO A 167 -3.95 -23.39 -24.68
CA PRO A 167 -4.00 -23.86 -23.29
C PRO A 167 -2.67 -24.52 -22.96
N CYS A 168 -2.10 -24.20 -21.81
CA CYS A 168 -0.92 -24.90 -21.32
C CYS A 168 -1.22 -26.37 -21.26
N ALA A 169 -0.55 -27.18 -22.11
CA ALA A 169 -0.62 -28.63 -22.05
C ALA A 169 -0.20 -29.08 -20.65
N GLY A 170 -1.11 -29.76 -19.95
CA GLY A 170 -0.85 -30.23 -18.59
C GLY A 170 0.42 -31.07 -18.57
N HIS A 171 1.38 -30.66 -17.76
CA HIS A 171 2.47 -31.55 -17.36
C HIS A 171 1.87 -32.57 -16.40
N ALA A 172 1.64 -33.75 -16.94
CA ALA A 172 1.44 -34.95 -16.12
C ALA A 172 2.74 -35.15 -15.32
N VAL A 173 2.65 -35.02 -14.02
CA VAL A 173 3.73 -35.42 -13.11
C VAL A 173 3.64 -36.93 -12.99
N GLY A 174 4.60 -37.63 -13.55
CA GLY A 174 4.85 -39.05 -13.29
C GLY A 174 5.62 -39.21 -11.98
#